data_014bbe37108fb07a5fcf268a27500e07
#
_entry.id   014bbe37108fb07a5fcf268a27500e07
#
_cell.length_a   1.000
_cell.length_b   1.000
_cell.length_c   1.000
_cell.angle_alpha   90.00
_cell.angle_beta   90.00
_cell.angle_gamma   90.00
#
_symmetry.space_group_name_H-M   'P 1'
#
loop_
_entity.id
_entity.type
_entity.pdbx_description
1 polymer ?
#
loop_
_entity_poly.entity_id
_entity_poly.type
_entity_poly.pdbx_seq_one_letter_code
_entity_poly.pdbx_strand_id
1 'polypeptide(L)'
;ATIVSKGSSVMIPTGLACAIPEGWEGQIRCRSSLGKKGMILPNGVGTIDADYRGELKVLATWIGPGDEFHIEKGERIAQLLFAPVPRVHIDEVDYEQLTSTERGEGGFGSSGQF
;
A
#
# COMPACT_ATOMS: atom_id res chain seq x y z
N ALA A 1 -2.88 -23.10 -5.16
CA ALA A 1 -1.80 -22.59 -4.29
C ALA A 1 -0.85 -21.70 -5.10
N THR A 2 -0.30 -20.69 -4.45
CA THR A 2 0.67 -19.77 -5.05
C THR A 2 1.94 -19.79 -4.23
N ILE A 3 3.08 -19.75 -4.91
CA ILE A 3 4.38 -19.69 -4.27
C ILE A 3 4.97 -18.31 -4.49
N VAL A 4 5.38 -17.68 -3.38
CA VAL A 4 6.06 -16.38 -3.40
C VAL A 4 7.52 -16.62 -3.07
N SER A 5 8.38 -16.51 -4.07
CA SER A 5 9.80 -16.76 -3.91
C SER A 5 10.53 -15.53 -3.39
N LYS A 6 11.56 -15.77 -2.58
CA LYS A 6 12.36 -14.70 -2.01
C LYS A 6 13.02 -13.87 -3.11
N GLY A 7 12.92 -12.56 -3.00
CA GLY A 7 13.51 -11.64 -3.96
C GLY A 7 12.73 -11.45 -5.27
N SER A 8 11.63 -12.16 -5.43
CA SER A 8 10.74 -12.01 -6.59
C SER A 8 9.44 -11.36 -6.19
N SER A 9 8.85 -10.60 -7.10
CA SER A 9 7.51 -10.05 -6.92
C SER A 9 6.53 -10.85 -7.76
N VAL A 10 5.38 -11.20 -7.17
CA VAL A 10 4.35 -11.97 -7.84
C VAL A 10 3.00 -11.28 -7.67
N MET A 11 2.20 -11.27 -8.74
CA MET A 11 0.82 -10.76 -8.68
C MET A 11 -0.13 -11.92 -8.39
N ILE A 12 -0.78 -11.86 -7.23
CA ILE A 12 -1.69 -12.90 -6.78
C ILE A 12 -3.12 -12.49 -7.13
N PRO A 13 -3.81 -13.25 -7.98
CA PRO A 13 -5.18 -12.92 -8.35
C PRO A 13 -6.15 -13.19 -7.21
N THR A 14 -7.14 -12.32 -7.05
CA THR A 14 -8.17 -12.47 -6.02
C THR A 14 -9.49 -13.00 -6.57
N GLY A 15 -9.69 -12.93 -7.88
CA GLY A 15 -10.97 -13.27 -8.51
C GLY A 15 -12.04 -12.18 -8.31
N LEU A 16 -11.67 -11.02 -7.78
CA LEU A 16 -12.61 -9.94 -7.46
C LEU A 16 -12.35 -8.72 -8.33
N ALA A 17 -13.42 -8.03 -8.69
CA ALA A 17 -13.37 -6.71 -9.28
C ALA A 17 -14.41 -5.83 -8.58
N CYS A 18 -14.22 -4.53 -8.57
CA CYS A 18 -15.16 -3.62 -7.92
C CYS A 18 -15.31 -2.32 -8.70
N ALA A 19 -16.42 -1.63 -8.43
CA ALA A 19 -16.68 -0.29 -8.94
C ALA A 19 -16.60 0.68 -7.78
N ILE A 20 -15.51 1.41 -7.72
CA ILE A 20 -15.28 2.39 -6.66
C ILE A 20 -15.88 3.73 -7.10
N PRO A 21 -16.70 4.38 -6.26
CA PRO A 21 -17.28 5.66 -6.62
C PRO A 21 -16.24 6.74 -6.88
N GLU A 22 -16.54 7.68 -7.77
CA GLU A 22 -15.71 8.86 -7.97
C GLU A 22 -15.51 9.60 -6.64
N GLY A 23 -14.29 10.08 -6.41
CA GLY A 23 -13.92 10.72 -5.15
C GLY A 23 -13.42 9.77 -4.07
N TRP A 24 -13.34 8.46 -4.38
CA TRP A 24 -12.82 7.45 -3.48
C TRP A 24 -11.74 6.62 -4.16
N GLU A 25 -10.94 5.96 -3.37
CA GLU A 25 -9.97 4.98 -3.84
C GLU A 25 -10.05 3.71 -2.99
N GLY A 26 -9.59 2.59 -3.54
CA GLY A 26 -9.34 1.39 -2.78
C GLY A 26 -7.87 1.32 -2.38
N GLN A 27 -7.58 0.68 -1.25
CA GLN A 27 -6.21 0.47 -0.79
C GLN A 27 -6.04 -1.00 -0.38
N ILE A 28 -5.16 -1.69 -1.05
CA ILE A 28 -4.78 -3.05 -0.68
C ILE A 28 -3.56 -2.95 0.23
N ARG A 29 -3.73 -3.42 1.46
CA ARG A 29 -2.70 -3.37 2.48
C ARG A 29 -2.32 -4.77 2.94
N CYS A 30 -1.09 -4.91 3.39
CA CYS A 30 -0.60 -6.14 4.00
C CYS A 30 -1.36 -6.44 5.30
N ARG A 31 -1.61 -7.73 5.57
CA ARG A 31 -2.05 -8.16 6.88
C ARG A 31 -0.85 -8.21 7.83
N SER A 32 -1.03 -7.73 9.05
CA SER A 32 0.05 -7.71 10.03
C SER A 32 0.61 -9.09 10.33
N SER A 33 -0.24 -10.12 10.36
CA SER A 33 0.19 -11.50 10.63
C SER A 33 1.13 -12.04 9.55
N LEU A 34 0.90 -11.71 8.29
CA LEU A 34 1.77 -12.15 7.19
C LEU A 34 3.00 -11.25 7.05
N GLY A 35 2.85 -9.95 7.29
CA GLY A 35 3.98 -9.03 7.33
C GLY A 35 5.00 -9.44 8.38
N LYS A 36 4.51 -9.85 9.56
CA LYS A 36 5.37 -10.35 10.64
C LYS A 36 6.18 -11.58 10.21
N LYS A 37 5.59 -12.46 9.40
CA LYS A 37 6.28 -13.65 8.88
C LYS A 37 7.29 -13.31 7.80
N GLY A 38 7.06 -12.22 7.05
CA GLY A 38 7.94 -11.80 5.98
C GLY A 38 7.31 -11.75 4.59
N MET A 39 5.98 -11.89 4.48
CA MET A 39 5.29 -11.61 3.22
C MET A 39 4.86 -10.14 3.22
N ILE A 40 5.40 -9.39 2.31
CA ILE A 40 5.16 -7.95 2.22
C ILE A 40 4.65 -7.57 0.82
N LEU A 41 4.06 -6.39 0.73
CA LEU A 41 3.65 -5.79 -0.54
C LEU A 41 4.76 -4.82 -0.98
N PRO A 42 5.50 -5.13 -2.05
CA PRO A 42 6.65 -4.28 -2.44
C PRO A 42 6.25 -2.89 -2.92
N ASN A 43 4.99 -2.69 -3.31
CA ASN A 43 4.47 -1.36 -3.63
C ASN A 43 3.98 -0.58 -2.39
N GLY A 44 4.14 -1.14 -1.19
CA GLY A 44 3.69 -0.55 0.06
C GLY A 44 2.19 -0.65 0.23
N VAL A 45 1.44 0.17 -0.47
CA VAL A 45 -0.01 0.13 -0.56
C VAL A 45 -0.39 -0.01 -2.02
N GLY A 46 -1.24 -0.98 -2.33
CA GLY A 46 -1.81 -1.12 -3.67
C GLY A 46 -3.00 -0.19 -3.82
N THR A 47 -2.80 0.93 -4.50
CA THR A 47 -3.87 1.91 -4.73
C THR A 47 -4.72 1.48 -5.91
N ILE A 48 -6.04 1.45 -5.71
CA ILE A 48 -7.03 1.12 -6.74
C ILE A 48 -7.79 2.40 -7.08
N ASP A 49 -7.61 2.88 -8.29
CA ASP A 49 -8.29 4.08 -8.77
C ASP A 49 -9.79 3.85 -8.98
N ALA A 50 -10.58 4.91 -8.86
CA ALA A 50 -12.04 4.82 -8.99
C ALA A 50 -12.47 4.28 -10.36
N ASP A 51 -11.72 4.56 -11.43
CA ASP A 51 -12.03 4.12 -12.78
C ASP A 51 -11.48 2.73 -13.15
N TYR A 52 -10.76 2.09 -12.23
CA TYR A 52 -10.23 0.76 -12.50
C TYR A 52 -11.35 -0.28 -12.40
N ARG A 53 -11.48 -1.13 -13.42
CA ARG A 53 -12.51 -2.19 -13.49
C ARG A 53 -11.91 -3.57 -13.64
N GLY A 54 -10.59 -3.69 -13.62
CA GLY A 54 -9.91 -4.95 -13.73
C GLY A 54 -9.93 -5.76 -12.45
N GLU A 55 -9.39 -6.95 -12.52
CA GLU A 55 -9.25 -7.82 -11.36
C GLU A 55 -8.32 -7.20 -10.33
N LEU A 56 -8.72 -7.28 -9.06
CA LEU A 56 -7.87 -6.89 -7.94
C LEU A 56 -6.79 -7.96 -7.76
N LYS A 57 -5.55 -7.54 -7.78
CA LYS A 57 -4.40 -8.43 -7.60
C LYS A 57 -3.53 -7.92 -6.46
N VAL A 58 -2.98 -8.83 -5.69
CA VAL A 58 -2.07 -8.51 -4.59
C VAL A 58 -0.65 -8.72 -5.09
N LEU A 59 0.12 -7.64 -5.15
CA LEU A 59 1.55 -7.73 -5.47
C LEU A 59 2.30 -8.07 -4.20
N ALA A 60 3.02 -9.17 -4.18
CA ALA A 60 3.66 -9.69 -2.97
C ALA A 60 5.09 -10.14 -3.23
N THR A 61 5.91 -10.07 -2.20
CA THR A 61 7.25 -10.61 -2.18
C THR A 61 7.52 -11.26 -0.82
N TRP A 62 8.52 -12.14 -0.77
CA TRP A 62 8.91 -12.85 0.45
C TRP A 62 10.29 -12.38 0.91
N ILE A 63 10.39 -11.95 2.16
CA ILE A 63 11.66 -11.58 2.78
C ILE A 63 11.89 -12.33 4.11
N GLY A 64 11.00 -13.27 4.43
CA GLY A 64 11.11 -14.07 5.64
C GLY A 64 12.13 -15.21 5.52
N PRO A 65 12.15 -16.08 6.52
CA PRO A 65 13.07 -17.22 6.50
C PRO A 65 12.72 -18.22 5.41
N GLY A 66 13.74 -18.89 4.89
CA GLY A 66 13.58 -19.83 3.78
C GLY A 66 13.46 -19.13 2.43
N ASP A 67 13.37 -19.92 1.37
CA ASP A 67 13.43 -19.41 0.02
C ASP A 67 12.07 -19.03 -0.56
N GLU A 68 10.99 -19.50 0.05
CA GLU A 68 9.66 -19.27 -0.48
C GLU A 68 8.59 -19.37 0.60
N PHE A 69 7.44 -18.77 0.30
CA PHE A 69 6.25 -18.83 1.13
C PHE A 69 5.09 -19.37 0.29
N HIS A 70 4.34 -20.30 0.87
CA HIS A 70 3.23 -20.96 0.18
C HIS A 70 1.90 -20.37 0.64
N ILE A 71 1.05 -20.02 -0.32
CA ILE A 71 -0.28 -19.47 -0.08
C ILE A 71 -1.32 -20.46 -0.61
N GLU A 72 -2.23 -20.86 0.26
CA GLU A 72 -3.30 -21.76 -0.10
C GLU A 72 -4.49 -20.98 -0.71
N LYS A 73 -5.28 -21.68 -1.53
CA LYS A 73 -6.52 -21.13 -2.06
C LYS A 73 -7.47 -20.78 -0.91
N GLY A 74 -8.03 -19.58 -0.96
CA GLY A 74 -8.96 -19.10 0.08
C GLY A 74 -8.28 -18.50 1.30
N GLU A 75 -6.95 -18.50 1.35
CA GLU A 75 -6.21 -17.88 2.44
C GLU A 75 -6.33 -16.36 2.38
N ARG A 76 -6.53 -15.73 3.53
CA ARG A 76 -6.60 -14.28 3.65
C ARG A 76 -5.19 -13.70 3.68
N ILE A 77 -4.79 -13.01 2.62
CA ILE A 77 -3.39 -12.54 2.46
C ILE A 77 -3.23 -11.04 2.56
N ALA A 78 -4.31 -10.29 2.44
CA ALA A 78 -4.29 -8.83 2.42
C ALA A 78 -5.62 -8.31 2.93
N GLN A 79 -5.75 -7.01 3.00
CA GLN A 79 -7.01 -6.35 3.36
C GLN A 79 -7.27 -5.20 2.42
N LEU A 80 -8.53 -4.97 2.13
CA LEU A 80 -8.97 -3.90 1.25
C LEU A 80 -9.76 -2.88 2.07
N LEU A 81 -9.37 -1.62 1.96
CA LEU A 81 -10.13 -0.53 2.54
C LEU A 81 -10.35 0.56 1.52
N PHE A 82 -11.27 1.47 1.84
CA PHE A 82 -11.62 2.56 0.94
C PHE A 82 -11.39 3.88 1.65
N ALA A 83 -10.88 4.85 0.92
CA ALA A 83 -10.57 6.17 1.47
C ALA A 83 -11.05 7.25 0.50
N PRO A 84 -11.47 8.41 1.02
CA PRO A 84 -11.79 9.54 0.16
C PRO A 84 -10.55 10.12 -0.49
N VAL A 85 -10.69 10.58 -1.73
CA VAL A 85 -9.62 11.27 -2.46
C VAL A 85 -10.10 12.70 -2.75
N PRO A 86 -9.80 13.65 -1.86
CA PRO A 86 -10.19 15.02 -2.09
C PRO A 86 -9.42 15.62 -3.26
N ARG A 87 -10.09 16.45 -4.03
CA ARG A 87 -9.42 17.26 -5.06
C ARG A 87 -8.65 18.36 -4.35
N VAL A 88 -7.38 18.48 -4.71
CA VAL A 88 -6.53 19.55 -4.19
C VAL A 88 -6.07 20.41 -5.35
N HIS A 89 -6.06 21.71 -5.12
CA HIS A 89 -5.46 22.67 -6.03
C HIS A 89 -4.01 22.86 -5.57
N ILE A 90 -3.07 22.69 -6.49
CA ILE A 90 -1.65 22.82 -6.19
C ILE A 90 -1.13 24.08 -6.83
N ASP A 91 -0.66 25.01 -6.00
CA ASP A 91 0.00 26.22 -6.43
C ASP A 91 1.50 26.09 -6.21
N GLU A 92 2.28 26.26 -7.24
CA GLU A 92 3.73 26.36 -7.12
C GLU A 92 4.08 27.78 -6.69
N VAL A 93 4.80 27.89 -5.59
CA VAL A 93 5.20 29.18 -5.02
C VAL A 93 6.69 29.15 -4.65
N ASP A 94 7.28 30.33 -4.45
CA ASP A 94 8.62 30.43 -3.90
C ASP A 94 8.60 30.03 -2.42
N TYR A 95 9.74 29.53 -1.93
CA TYR A 95 9.85 29.06 -0.55
C TYR A 95 9.40 30.13 0.48
N GLU A 96 9.73 31.39 0.23
CA GLU A 96 9.40 32.51 1.12
C GLU A 96 7.89 32.77 1.22
N GLN A 97 7.10 32.25 0.26
CA GLN A 97 5.65 32.41 0.26
C GLN A 97 4.93 31.34 1.08
N LEU A 98 5.65 30.33 1.55
CA LEU A 98 5.06 29.35 2.45
C LEU A 98 4.78 29.95 3.80
N THR A 99 3.62 29.58 4.38
CA THR A 99 3.31 30.01 5.75
C THR A 99 4.29 29.36 6.73
N SER A 100 4.70 30.13 7.74
CA SER A 100 5.62 29.60 8.76
C SER A 100 4.86 28.85 9.84
N THR A 101 5.53 27.87 10.41
CA THR A 101 5.02 27.10 11.56
C THR A 101 6.11 26.98 12.61
N GLU A 102 5.72 26.66 13.84
CA GLU A 102 6.68 26.45 14.92
C GLU A 102 7.66 25.32 14.61
N ARG A 103 7.20 24.26 13.96
CA ARG A 103 8.06 23.14 13.56
C ARG A 103 9.04 23.53 12.44
N GLY A 104 8.59 24.36 11.47
CA GLY A 104 9.37 24.75 10.30
C GLY A 104 9.86 23.54 9.51
N GLU A 105 11.16 23.44 9.32
CA GLU A 105 11.79 22.35 8.59
C GLU A 105 12.09 21.11 9.46
N GLY A 106 11.70 21.13 10.72
CA GLY A 106 11.99 20.04 11.64
C GLY A 106 11.39 18.72 11.18
N GLY A 107 12.18 17.69 11.19
CA GLY A 107 11.79 16.35 10.80
C GLY A 107 12.89 15.36 11.16
N PHE A 108 12.71 14.10 10.79
CA PHE A 108 13.72 13.05 10.98
C PHE A 108 14.27 12.96 12.39
N GLY A 109 13.37 13.04 13.40
CA GLY A 109 13.75 12.95 14.81
C GLY A 109 14.04 14.29 15.47
N SER A 110 13.75 15.42 14.84
CA SER A 110 13.97 16.75 15.41
C SER A 110 13.19 16.97 16.71
N SER A 111 12.06 16.27 16.92
CA SER A 111 11.27 16.35 18.15
C SER A 111 11.81 15.48 19.29
N GLY A 112 12.90 14.76 19.08
CA GLY A 112 13.56 13.93 20.07
C GLY A 112 13.14 12.48 20.02
N GLN A 113 13.80 11.66 20.85
CA GLN A 113 13.56 10.22 20.91
C GLN A 113 12.39 9.86 21.82
N PHE A 114 12.14 10.66 22.83
CA PHE A 114 11.09 10.38 23.82
C PHE A 114 10.08 11.49 23.92
#